data_7998cceacc6bedad0eaaa04bf9f5c2ef
#
_entry.id   7998cceacc6bedad0eaaa04bf9f5c2ef
#
_cell.length_a   1.000
_cell.length_b   1.000
_cell.length_c   1.000
_cell.angle_alpha   90.00
_cell.angle_beta   90.00
_cell.angle_gamma   90.00
#
_symmetry.space_group_name_H-M   'P 1'
#
loop_
_entity.id
_entity.type
_entity.pdbx_description
1 polymer ?
#
loop_
_entity_poly.entity_id
_entity_poly.type
_entity_poly.pdbx_seq_one_letter_code
_entity_poly.pdbx_strand_id
1 'polypeptide(L)'
;MILVNTDYISGKELEMLGLVKGSTIQSKHLGKDITQSFKTLVGGELKAYNDMMNEARAIATKRMVSEAEGMGADAIVNVRYASAAVMQGAAEVIVYGTAVKFV
;
A
#
# COMPACT_ATOMS: atom_id res chain seq x y z
N MET A 1 9.85 11.16 -3.95
CA MET A 1 10.02 10.92 -2.50
C MET A 1 10.68 9.57 -2.28
N ILE A 2 11.60 9.49 -1.34
CA ILE A 2 12.29 8.24 -1.01
C ILE A 2 11.45 7.47 0.00
N LEU A 3 11.19 6.19 -0.30
CA LEU A 3 10.47 5.31 0.61
C LEU A 3 11.36 4.12 0.91
N VAL A 4 11.59 3.85 2.19
CA VAL A 4 12.40 2.71 2.62
C VAL A 4 11.76 2.04 3.83
N ASN A 5 12.08 0.77 4.03
CA ASN A 5 11.58 0.06 5.20
C ASN A 5 12.61 -0.01 6.33
N THR A 6 13.73 0.66 6.16
CA THR A 6 14.74 0.83 7.19
C THR A 6 14.40 2.05 8.05
N ASP A 7 15.06 2.17 9.18
CA ASP A 7 14.86 3.33 10.06
C ASP A 7 15.86 4.44 9.77
N TYR A 8 16.64 4.31 8.71
CA TYR A 8 17.62 5.30 8.32
C TYR A 8 17.71 5.37 6.81
N ILE A 9 18.31 6.45 6.31
CA ILE A 9 18.65 6.61 4.91
C ILE A 9 20.13 6.92 4.83
N SER A 10 20.86 6.15 4.03
CA SER A 10 22.31 6.29 3.91
C SER A 10 22.71 7.73 3.57
N GLY A 11 23.64 8.26 4.33
CA GLY A 11 24.18 9.58 4.06
C GLY A 11 23.30 10.74 4.48
N LYS A 12 22.22 10.49 5.22
CA LYS A 12 21.28 11.52 5.63
C LYS A 12 21.05 11.49 7.12
N GLU A 13 20.93 12.66 7.71
CA GLU A 13 20.39 12.82 9.05
C GLU A 13 18.90 13.14 8.90
N LEU A 14 18.09 12.56 9.76
CA LEU A 14 16.64 12.63 9.64
C LEU A 14 16.04 13.33 10.84
N GLU A 15 15.07 14.21 10.55
CA GLU A 15 14.20 14.78 11.55
C GLU A 15 12.82 14.16 11.38
N MET A 16 12.30 13.57 12.45
CA MET A 16 11.02 12.92 12.43
C MET A 16 9.89 13.95 12.36
N LEU A 17 8.96 13.75 11.43
CA LEU A 17 7.77 14.60 11.31
C LEU A 17 6.54 13.93 11.89
N GLY A 18 6.40 12.63 11.70
CA GLY A 18 5.27 11.92 12.26
C GLY A 18 4.81 10.73 11.43
N LEU A 19 3.81 10.05 11.92
CA LEU A 19 3.23 8.89 11.26
C LEU A 19 2.42 9.31 10.05
N VAL A 20 2.60 8.59 8.96
CA VAL A 20 1.79 8.75 7.75
C VAL A 20 1.27 7.39 7.33
N LYS A 21 0.16 7.41 6.63
CA LYS A 21 -0.48 6.19 6.15
C LYS A 21 -1.30 6.47 4.91
N GLY A 22 -1.59 5.40 4.19
CA GLY A 22 -2.52 5.42 3.09
C GLY A 22 -3.21 4.08 3.03
N SER A 23 -4.45 4.05 2.60
CA SER A 23 -5.19 2.81 2.50
C SER A 23 -6.18 2.87 1.36
N THR A 24 -6.62 1.69 0.95
CA THR A 24 -7.68 1.55 -0.03
C THR A 24 -8.33 0.19 0.14
N ILE A 25 -9.58 0.11 -0.24
CA ILE A 25 -10.29 -1.16 -0.34
C ILE A 25 -10.54 -1.38 -1.81
N GLN A 26 -10.04 -2.48 -2.33
CA GLN A 26 -10.23 -2.85 -3.72
C GLN A 26 -11.07 -4.09 -3.78
N SER A 27 -11.93 -4.16 -4.77
CA SER A 27 -12.72 -5.34 -5.00
C SER A 27 -12.56 -5.77 -6.44
N LYS A 28 -12.46 -7.06 -6.61
CA LYS A 28 -12.62 -7.62 -7.93
C LYS A 28 -14.09 -7.49 -8.27
N HIS A 29 -14.40 -7.39 -9.55
CA HIS A 29 -15.78 -7.28 -9.97
C HIS A 29 -16.62 -8.37 -9.37
N LEU A 30 -17.73 -8.00 -8.74
CA LEU A 30 -18.58 -8.92 -8.01
C LEU A 30 -19.59 -9.58 -8.92
N GLY A 31 -20.37 -10.48 -8.33
CA GLY A 31 -21.39 -11.19 -9.04
C GLY A 31 -20.89 -12.52 -9.59
N LYS A 32 -21.29 -12.85 -10.81
CA LYS A 32 -20.93 -14.14 -11.38
C LYS A 32 -19.43 -14.36 -11.51
N ASP A 33 -18.68 -13.28 -11.63
CA ASP A 33 -17.24 -13.40 -11.84
C ASP A 33 -16.55 -13.99 -10.61
N ILE A 34 -16.99 -13.62 -9.44
CA ILE A 34 -16.41 -14.17 -8.21
C ILE A 34 -16.68 -15.66 -8.11
N THR A 35 -17.89 -16.06 -8.42
CA THR A 35 -18.25 -17.47 -8.38
C THR A 35 -17.36 -18.29 -9.31
N GLN A 36 -17.13 -17.77 -10.49
CA GLN A 36 -16.28 -18.45 -11.45
C GLN A 36 -14.83 -18.49 -10.99
N SER A 37 -14.34 -17.41 -10.39
CA SER A 37 -12.98 -17.36 -9.91
C SER A 37 -12.70 -18.44 -8.89
N PHE A 38 -13.65 -18.70 -8.01
CA PHE A 38 -13.46 -19.73 -7.00
C PHE A 38 -13.57 -21.13 -7.54
N LYS A 39 -14.19 -21.30 -8.68
CA LYS A 39 -14.26 -22.62 -9.31
C LYS A 39 -12.98 -22.98 -10.04
N THR A 40 -12.23 -21.98 -10.46
CA THR A 40 -11.04 -22.18 -11.29
C THR A 40 -9.85 -21.42 -10.74
N LEU A 41 -9.48 -21.72 -9.50
CA LEU A 41 -8.35 -21.03 -8.86
C LEU A 41 -7.03 -21.52 -9.42
N VAL A 42 -6.80 -21.27 -10.69
CA VAL A 42 -5.55 -21.60 -11.35
C VAL A 42 -5.25 -20.55 -12.41
N GLY A 43 -3.98 -20.33 -12.65
CA GLY A 43 -3.52 -19.52 -13.76
C GLY A 43 -4.08 -18.09 -13.75
N GLY A 44 -4.90 -17.78 -14.74
CA GLY A 44 -5.39 -16.43 -14.94
C GLY A 44 -6.18 -15.84 -13.77
N GLU A 45 -6.84 -16.69 -12.98
CA GLU A 45 -7.61 -16.20 -11.84
C GLU A 45 -6.71 -15.64 -10.76
N LEU A 46 -5.63 -16.36 -10.47
CA LEU A 46 -4.66 -15.87 -9.50
C LEU A 46 -3.96 -14.63 -10.00
N LYS A 47 -3.72 -14.56 -11.31
CA LYS A 47 -3.12 -13.37 -11.90
C LYS A 47 -4.03 -12.16 -11.73
N ALA A 48 -5.32 -12.30 -11.93
CA ALA A 48 -6.27 -11.20 -11.77
C ALA A 48 -6.27 -10.68 -10.33
N TYR A 49 -6.24 -11.58 -9.35
CA TYR A 49 -6.16 -11.18 -7.96
C TYR A 49 -4.84 -10.50 -7.64
N ASN A 50 -3.76 -11.03 -8.18
CA ASN A 50 -2.44 -10.42 -7.98
C ASN A 50 -2.40 -9.00 -8.55
N ASP A 51 -2.97 -8.81 -9.73
CA ASP A 51 -3.02 -7.49 -10.36
C ASP A 51 -3.85 -6.52 -9.50
N MET A 52 -4.97 -7.00 -8.97
CA MET A 52 -5.80 -6.20 -8.06
C MET A 52 -5.05 -5.77 -6.82
N MET A 53 -4.30 -6.69 -6.22
CA MET A 53 -3.54 -6.38 -5.01
C MET A 53 -2.37 -5.44 -5.29
N ASN A 54 -1.72 -5.60 -6.45
CA ASN A 54 -0.65 -4.69 -6.83
C ASN A 54 -1.20 -3.28 -7.05
N GLU A 55 -2.35 -3.15 -7.67
CA GLU A 55 -3.00 -1.87 -7.85
C GLU A 55 -3.39 -1.25 -6.50
N ALA A 56 -3.91 -2.08 -5.60
CA ALA A 56 -4.27 -1.61 -4.27
C ALA A 56 -3.06 -1.06 -3.51
N ARG A 57 -1.92 -1.75 -3.60
CA ARG A 57 -0.69 -1.28 -2.96
C ARG A 57 -0.24 0.05 -3.57
N ALA A 58 -0.34 0.19 -4.88
CA ALA A 58 0.04 1.43 -5.54
C ALA A 58 -0.84 2.60 -5.10
N ILE A 59 -2.14 2.39 -5.00
CA ILE A 59 -3.07 3.42 -4.57
C ILE A 59 -2.80 3.80 -3.11
N ALA A 60 -2.66 2.82 -2.24
CA ALA A 60 -2.39 3.08 -0.82
C ALA A 60 -1.08 3.85 -0.65
N THR A 61 -0.03 3.46 -1.38
CA THR A 61 1.26 4.13 -1.33
C THR A 61 1.14 5.58 -1.78
N LYS A 62 0.43 5.82 -2.87
CA LYS A 62 0.23 7.18 -3.37
C LYS A 62 -0.47 8.06 -2.34
N ARG A 63 -1.45 7.51 -1.65
CA ARG A 63 -2.17 8.25 -0.60
C ARG A 63 -1.27 8.56 0.59
N MET A 64 -0.42 7.61 0.99
CA MET A 64 0.56 7.85 2.05
C MET A 64 1.56 8.93 1.65
N VAL A 65 2.08 8.85 0.44
CA VAL A 65 3.04 9.86 -0.06
C VAL A 65 2.40 11.23 -0.09
N SER A 66 1.14 11.33 -0.52
CA SER A 66 0.42 12.59 -0.55
C SER A 66 0.30 13.18 0.87
N GLU A 67 0.03 12.37 1.86
CA GLU A 67 -0.02 12.84 3.25
C GLU A 67 1.34 13.35 3.70
N ALA A 68 2.41 12.61 3.39
CA ALA A 68 3.76 13.02 3.75
C ALA A 68 4.17 14.32 3.05
N GLU A 69 3.81 14.47 1.78
CA GLU A 69 4.08 15.71 1.06
C GLU A 69 3.40 16.91 1.70
N GLY A 70 2.19 16.71 2.19
CA GLY A 70 1.47 17.76 2.91
C GLY A 70 2.14 18.18 4.21
N MET A 71 3.00 17.32 4.77
CA MET A 71 3.77 17.63 5.97
C MET A 71 5.14 18.23 5.64
N GLY A 72 5.47 18.36 4.37
CA GLY A 72 6.79 18.84 3.96
C GLY A 72 7.89 17.81 4.07
N ALA A 73 7.56 16.54 4.03
CA ALA A 73 8.53 15.46 4.18
C ALA A 73 9.40 15.31 2.95
N ASP A 74 10.63 14.84 3.19
CA ASP A 74 11.55 14.47 2.12
C ASP A 74 11.54 12.97 1.85
N ALA A 75 11.15 12.19 2.84
CA ALA A 75 11.18 10.73 2.74
C ALA A 75 10.22 10.10 3.75
N ILE A 76 9.98 8.81 3.56
CA ILE A 76 9.22 8.00 4.53
C ILE A 76 10.07 6.78 4.85
N VAL A 77 10.32 6.57 6.14
CA VAL A 77 11.12 5.43 6.61
C VAL A 77 10.21 4.45 7.35
N ASN A 78 10.72 3.24 7.58
CA ASN A 78 9.98 2.17 8.26
C ASN A 78 8.65 1.87 7.58
N VAL A 79 8.65 1.88 6.25
CA VAL A 79 7.43 1.62 5.48
C VAL A 79 7.02 0.15 5.64
N ARG A 80 5.77 -0.08 6.00
CA ARG A 80 5.18 -1.40 6.17
C ARG A 80 3.85 -1.45 5.47
N TYR A 81 3.52 -2.62 4.96
CA TYR A 81 2.24 -2.90 4.32
C TYR A 81 1.50 -3.94 5.12
N ALA A 82 0.20 -3.83 5.16
CA ALA A 82 -0.66 -4.86 5.73
C ALA A 82 -1.89 -4.98 4.84
N SER A 83 -2.47 -6.17 4.81
CA SER A 83 -3.67 -6.39 4.03
C SER A 83 -4.60 -7.33 4.78
N ALA A 84 -5.88 -7.22 4.48
CA ALA A 84 -6.89 -8.08 5.08
C ALA A 84 -8.02 -8.27 4.09
N ALA A 85 -8.55 -9.47 4.05
CA ALA A 85 -9.75 -9.73 3.29
C ALA A 85 -10.93 -9.17 4.08
N VAL A 86 -11.70 -8.27 3.48
CA VAL A 86 -12.84 -7.68 4.15
C VAL A 86 -14.12 -8.43 3.80
N MET A 87 -14.13 -9.07 2.64
CA MET A 87 -15.19 -9.93 2.21
C MET A 87 -14.68 -10.71 1.00
N GLN A 88 -15.46 -11.65 0.54
CA GLN A 88 -15.12 -12.41 -0.64
C GLN A 88 -14.92 -11.46 -1.82
N GLY A 89 -13.76 -11.53 -2.45
CA GLY A 89 -13.46 -10.70 -3.60
C GLY A 89 -13.05 -9.28 -3.31
N ALA A 90 -12.89 -8.91 -2.04
CA ALA A 90 -12.47 -7.56 -1.67
C ALA A 90 -11.43 -7.62 -0.58
N ALA A 91 -10.45 -6.74 -0.67
CA ALA A 91 -9.36 -6.68 0.29
C ALA A 91 -9.00 -5.24 0.59
N GLU A 92 -8.60 -5.02 1.83
CA GLU A 92 -8.05 -3.74 2.25
C GLU A 92 -6.53 -3.84 2.23
N VAL A 93 -5.89 -2.81 1.73
CA VAL A 93 -4.44 -2.66 1.83
C VAL A 93 -4.18 -1.36 2.56
N ILE A 94 -3.33 -1.40 3.56
CA ILE A 94 -2.86 -0.22 4.25
C ILE A 94 -1.34 -0.21 4.19
N VAL A 95 -0.77 0.98 4.00
CA VAL A 95 0.66 1.21 4.10
C VAL A 95 0.88 2.33 5.11
N TYR A 96 1.92 2.23 5.89
CA TYR A 96 2.23 3.24 6.90
C TYR A 96 3.73 3.34 7.10
N GLY A 97 4.15 4.45 7.68
CA GLY A 97 5.55 4.70 7.95
C GLY A 97 5.71 6.01 8.69
N THR A 98 6.94 6.45 8.81
CA THR A 98 7.28 7.71 9.47
C THR A 98 7.81 8.69 8.44
N ALA A 99 7.13 9.82 8.32
CA ALA A 99 7.58 10.89 7.45
C ALA A 99 8.76 11.60 8.12
N VAL A 100 9.79 11.89 7.36
CA VAL A 100 11.02 12.52 7.85
C VAL A 100 11.47 13.62 6.91
N LYS A 101 12.22 14.55 7.47
CA LYS A 101 12.85 15.61 6.71
C LYS A 101 14.37 15.45 6.83
N PHE A 102 15.07 15.77 5.75
CA PHE A 102 16.53 15.77 5.78
C PHE A 102 17.02 17.05 6.48
N VAL A 103 17.95 16.90 7.37
CA VAL A 103 18.54 18.03 8.09
C VAL A 103 20.02 18.15 7.83
#